data_d47e62a571b1dd034f07e352edf01e06
#
_entry.id   d47e62a571b1dd034f07e352edf01e06
#
_cell.length_a   1.000
_cell.length_b   1.000
_cell.length_c   1.000
_cell.angle_alpha   90.00
_cell.angle_beta   90.00
_cell.angle_gamma   90.00
#
_symmetry.space_group_name_H-M   'P 1'
#
loop_
_entity.id
_entity.type
_entity.pdbx_description
1 polymer ?
#
loop_
_entity_poly.entity_id
_entity_poly.type
_entity_poly.pdbx_seq_one_letter_code
_entity_poly.pdbx_strand_id
1 'polypeptide(L)'
;MHGWRQPAGEVESGRGRQGRGERVALLQPAAALAARIYVGQVFFLSGLTKLRDWDITVALFTDEYRVPLLSPALAAFMGTAGELVLPVLLVLGLAGRFSALGLFVVNAVAVISLSEIAPAALQQHIFWGALLAGLAIYGPGRWSLDRWLAPRILRG
;
A
#
# COMPACT_ATOMS: atom_id res chain seq x y z
N MET A 1 -64.74 -14.96 4.73
CA MET A 1 -63.47 -15.39 4.13
C MET A 1 -62.82 -14.17 3.48
N HIS A 2 -61.92 -13.48 4.15
CA HIS A 2 -61.21 -12.35 3.61
C HIS A 2 -59.76 -12.77 3.28
N GLY A 3 -59.49 -12.97 1.97
CA GLY A 3 -58.14 -13.27 1.48
C GLY A 3 -57.31 -11.99 1.44
N TRP A 4 -56.28 -11.94 2.25
CA TRP A 4 -55.23 -10.89 2.22
C TRP A 4 -54.37 -11.10 1.00
N ARG A 5 -54.49 -10.26 -0.04
CA ARG A 5 -53.52 -10.19 -1.14
C ARG A 5 -52.31 -9.38 -0.68
N GLN A 6 -51.18 -10.01 -0.65
CA GLN A 6 -49.90 -9.32 -0.44
C GLN A 6 -49.58 -8.47 -1.66
N PRO A 7 -49.14 -7.20 -1.50
CA PRO A 7 -48.79 -6.33 -2.62
C PRO A 7 -47.48 -6.81 -3.28
N ALA A 8 -47.52 -7.02 -4.60
CA ALA A 8 -46.42 -7.51 -5.44
C ALA A 8 -45.22 -6.55 -5.54
N GLY A 9 -45.19 -5.43 -4.83
CA GLY A 9 -44.16 -4.38 -4.94
C GLY A 9 -42.93 -4.57 -4.04
N GLU A 10 -42.96 -5.45 -3.03
CA GLU A 10 -41.85 -5.56 -2.09
C GLU A 10 -40.72 -6.52 -2.54
N VAL A 11 -40.98 -7.39 -3.51
CA VAL A 11 -39.99 -8.39 -3.96
C VAL A 11 -38.94 -7.78 -4.92
N GLU A 12 -39.28 -6.73 -5.67
CA GLU A 12 -38.34 -6.09 -6.61
C GLU A 12 -37.30 -5.17 -5.93
N SER A 13 -37.66 -4.54 -4.80
CA SER A 13 -36.76 -3.63 -4.09
C SER A 13 -35.59 -4.38 -3.42
N GLY A 14 -35.77 -5.65 -3.07
CA GLY A 14 -34.74 -6.48 -2.44
C GLY A 14 -33.61 -6.90 -3.37
N ARG A 15 -33.92 -7.20 -4.64
CA ARG A 15 -32.93 -7.65 -5.64
C ARG A 15 -31.95 -6.53 -6.04
N GLY A 16 -32.42 -5.29 -6.15
CA GLY A 16 -31.56 -4.14 -6.50
C GLY A 16 -30.58 -3.76 -5.40
N ARG A 17 -30.95 -3.93 -4.13
CA ARG A 17 -30.09 -3.68 -2.97
C ARG A 17 -29.03 -4.77 -2.79
N GLN A 18 -29.38 -6.02 -3.00
CA GLN A 18 -28.47 -7.17 -2.92
C GLN A 18 -27.37 -7.10 -4.00
N GLY A 19 -27.73 -6.85 -5.25
CA GLY A 19 -26.75 -6.73 -6.34
C GLY A 19 -25.82 -5.52 -6.20
N ARG A 20 -26.26 -4.44 -5.57
CA ARG A 20 -25.41 -3.27 -5.28
C ARG A 20 -24.43 -3.57 -4.14
N GLY A 21 -24.86 -4.28 -3.09
CA GLY A 21 -24.01 -4.72 -1.99
C GLY A 21 -22.90 -5.66 -2.43
N GLU A 22 -23.19 -6.61 -3.31
CA GLU A 22 -22.23 -7.56 -3.86
C GLU A 22 -21.18 -6.88 -4.74
N ARG A 23 -21.56 -5.92 -5.57
CA ARG A 23 -20.62 -5.15 -6.40
C ARG A 23 -19.66 -4.32 -5.55
N VAL A 24 -20.17 -3.64 -4.53
CA VAL A 24 -19.31 -2.86 -3.59
C VAL A 24 -18.37 -3.79 -2.81
N ALA A 25 -18.83 -4.99 -2.44
CA ALA A 25 -18.02 -6.00 -1.75
C ALA A 25 -16.84 -6.53 -2.60
N LEU A 26 -16.93 -6.46 -3.93
CA LEU A 26 -15.85 -6.84 -4.85
C LEU A 26 -14.94 -5.67 -5.22
N LEU A 27 -15.47 -4.44 -5.28
CA LEU A 27 -14.70 -3.25 -5.66
C LEU A 27 -13.64 -2.91 -4.60
N GLN A 28 -13.95 -3.05 -3.32
CA GLN A 28 -13.01 -2.74 -2.25
C GLN A 28 -11.75 -3.61 -2.28
N PRO A 29 -11.81 -4.96 -2.37
CA PRO A 29 -10.61 -5.78 -2.45
C PRO A 29 -9.84 -5.58 -3.77
N ALA A 30 -10.53 -5.31 -4.88
CA ALA A 30 -9.89 -5.00 -6.16
C ALA A 30 -9.12 -3.68 -6.10
N ALA A 31 -9.71 -2.62 -5.54
CA ALA A 31 -9.05 -1.33 -5.35
C ALA A 31 -7.83 -1.44 -4.42
N ALA A 32 -7.95 -2.18 -3.31
CA ALA A 32 -6.83 -2.42 -2.40
C ALA A 32 -5.70 -3.20 -3.09
N LEU A 33 -6.01 -4.21 -3.90
CA LEU A 33 -5.01 -4.95 -4.67
C LEU A 33 -4.34 -4.05 -5.72
N ALA A 34 -5.11 -3.27 -6.48
CA ALA A 34 -4.58 -2.33 -7.46
C ALA A 34 -3.64 -1.30 -6.81
N ALA A 35 -4.02 -0.73 -5.66
CA ALA A 35 -3.18 0.20 -4.90
C ALA A 35 -1.87 -0.47 -4.44
N ARG A 36 -1.92 -1.71 -3.93
CA ARG A 36 -0.72 -2.46 -3.51
C ARG A 36 0.24 -2.72 -4.68
N ILE A 37 -0.30 -3.15 -5.83
CA ILE A 37 0.51 -3.41 -7.02
C ILE A 37 1.14 -2.11 -7.53
N TYR A 38 0.36 -1.06 -7.65
CA TYR A 38 0.83 0.23 -8.16
C TYR A 38 1.94 0.81 -7.29
N VAL A 39 1.68 0.97 -5.98
CA VAL A 39 2.68 1.54 -5.06
C VAL A 39 3.87 0.59 -4.90
N GLY A 40 3.63 -0.72 -4.79
CA GLY A 40 4.68 -1.72 -4.70
C GLY A 40 5.63 -1.68 -5.89
N GLN A 41 5.12 -1.55 -7.11
CA GLN A 41 5.93 -1.42 -8.31
C GLN A 41 6.81 -0.17 -8.28
N VAL A 42 6.25 0.98 -7.89
CA VAL A 42 6.99 2.26 -7.83
C VAL A 42 8.21 2.13 -6.91
N PHE A 43 8.00 1.68 -5.68
CA PHE A 43 9.08 1.57 -4.69
C PHE A 43 10.08 0.46 -5.06
N PHE A 44 9.61 -0.67 -5.56
CA PHE A 44 10.49 -1.77 -5.96
C PHE A 44 11.43 -1.37 -7.11
N LEU A 45 10.91 -0.68 -8.12
CA LEU A 45 11.73 -0.16 -9.22
C LEU A 45 12.73 0.90 -8.75
N SER A 46 12.34 1.76 -7.80
CA SER A 46 13.26 2.72 -7.16
C SER A 46 14.41 2.00 -6.45
N GLY A 47 14.11 0.98 -5.65
CA GLY A 47 15.13 0.15 -5.00
C GLY A 47 16.07 -0.56 -5.97
N LEU A 48 15.53 -1.10 -7.08
CA LEU A 48 16.36 -1.71 -8.14
C LEU A 48 17.29 -0.69 -8.80
N THR A 49 16.83 0.53 -9.02
CA THR A 49 17.67 1.59 -9.59
C THR A 49 18.87 1.90 -8.69
N LYS A 50 18.65 1.93 -7.36
CA LYS A 50 19.72 2.14 -6.37
C LYS A 50 20.74 1.00 -6.33
N LEU A 51 20.32 -0.25 -6.59
CA LEU A 51 21.24 -1.39 -6.65
C LEU A 51 22.13 -1.41 -7.89
N ARG A 52 21.72 -0.77 -8.98
CA ARG A 52 22.49 -0.79 -10.24
C ARG A 52 23.86 -0.11 -10.11
N ASP A 53 23.92 0.95 -9.33
CA ASP A 53 25.16 1.66 -9.03
C ASP A 53 25.15 2.08 -7.57
N TRP A 54 25.84 1.29 -6.76
CA TRP A 54 25.87 1.48 -5.32
C TRP A 54 26.68 2.71 -4.90
N ASP A 55 27.79 2.99 -5.60
CA ASP A 55 28.63 4.12 -5.28
C ASP A 55 27.91 5.44 -5.57
N ILE A 56 27.21 5.55 -6.69
CA ILE A 56 26.34 6.68 -6.99
C ILE A 56 25.21 6.78 -5.97
N THR A 57 24.63 5.67 -5.53
CA THR A 57 23.59 5.68 -4.50
C THR A 57 24.10 6.22 -3.18
N VAL A 58 25.27 5.79 -2.72
CA VAL A 58 25.87 6.31 -1.48
C VAL A 58 26.24 7.80 -1.62
N ALA A 59 26.75 8.23 -2.78
CA ALA A 59 27.03 9.64 -3.07
C ALA A 59 25.75 10.49 -3.00
N LEU A 60 24.64 10.00 -3.57
CA LEU A 60 23.34 10.65 -3.49
C LEU A 60 22.87 10.88 -2.05
N PHE A 61 23.05 9.88 -1.18
CA PHE A 61 22.73 9.99 0.24
C PHE A 61 23.72 10.85 1.03
N THR A 62 24.90 11.11 0.49
CA THR A 62 25.90 12.02 1.09
C THR A 62 25.61 13.46 0.72
N ASP A 63 25.28 13.73 -0.53
CA ASP A 63 25.23 15.07 -1.10
C ASP A 63 23.81 15.66 -1.12
N GLU A 64 22.80 14.85 -1.41
CA GLU A 64 21.43 15.31 -1.62
C GLU A 64 20.47 14.93 -0.48
N TYR A 65 20.52 13.67 -0.02
CA TYR A 65 19.66 13.19 1.07
C TYR A 65 20.33 13.37 2.42
N ARG A 66 19.83 14.28 3.22
CA ARG A 66 20.28 14.47 4.61
C ARG A 66 19.38 13.75 5.58
N VAL A 67 19.50 12.42 5.64
CA VAL A 67 18.68 11.60 6.55
C VAL A 67 19.11 11.84 8.00
N PRO A 68 18.21 12.32 8.87
CA PRO A 68 18.57 12.60 10.26
C PRO A 68 19.01 11.32 10.98
N LEU A 69 20.00 11.44 11.85
CA LEU A 69 20.50 10.40 12.76
C LEU A 69 21.19 9.20 12.09
N LEU A 70 21.28 9.13 10.78
CA LEU A 70 21.90 8.01 10.06
C LEU A 70 23.11 8.49 9.26
N SER A 71 24.16 7.66 9.20
CA SER A 71 25.23 7.88 8.23
C SER A 71 24.72 7.67 6.81
N PRO A 72 25.28 8.36 5.79
CA PRO A 72 24.84 8.21 4.39
C PRO A 72 24.79 6.77 3.90
N ALA A 73 25.83 5.99 4.19
CA ALA A 73 25.89 4.57 3.78
C ALA A 73 24.79 3.73 4.45
N LEU A 74 24.53 3.96 5.75
CA LEU A 74 23.47 3.24 6.47
C LEU A 74 22.08 3.65 5.98
N ALA A 75 21.87 4.94 5.73
CA ALA A 75 20.63 5.46 5.17
C ALA A 75 20.37 4.90 3.76
N ALA A 76 21.39 4.87 2.89
CA ALA A 76 21.32 4.25 1.58
C ALA A 76 20.95 2.76 1.66
N PHE A 77 21.60 2.02 2.56
CA PHE A 77 21.32 0.59 2.77
C PHE A 77 19.88 0.35 3.26
N MET A 78 19.49 1.03 4.32
CA MET A 78 18.14 0.86 4.91
C MET A 78 17.03 1.30 3.96
N GLY A 79 17.22 2.42 3.26
CA GLY A 79 16.28 2.93 2.26
C GLY A 79 16.11 1.92 1.11
N THR A 80 17.21 1.47 0.53
CA THR A 80 17.19 0.50 -0.58
C THR A 80 16.60 -0.84 -0.14
N ALA A 81 16.99 -1.36 1.03
CA ALA A 81 16.43 -2.60 1.56
C ALA A 81 14.91 -2.46 1.82
N GLY A 82 14.47 -1.35 2.38
CA GLY A 82 13.05 -1.06 2.59
C GLY A 82 12.28 -1.01 1.26
N GLU A 83 12.84 -0.33 0.25
CA GLU A 83 12.24 -0.23 -1.10
C GLU A 83 12.21 -1.56 -1.87
N LEU A 84 12.99 -2.54 -1.51
CA LEU A 84 12.98 -3.86 -2.15
C LEU A 84 12.12 -4.87 -1.40
N VAL A 85 12.22 -4.92 -0.07
CA VAL A 85 11.57 -5.95 0.74
C VAL A 85 10.11 -5.60 1.01
N LEU A 86 9.83 -4.38 1.47
CA LEU A 86 8.47 -3.99 1.88
C LEU A 86 7.47 -4.01 0.72
N PRO A 87 7.81 -3.61 -0.52
CA PRO A 87 6.88 -3.73 -1.64
C PRO A 87 6.48 -5.16 -1.96
N VAL A 88 7.41 -6.10 -1.87
CA VAL A 88 7.11 -7.53 -2.10
C VAL A 88 6.12 -8.03 -1.05
N LEU A 89 6.35 -7.74 0.22
CA LEU A 89 5.45 -8.10 1.30
C LEU A 89 4.07 -7.43 1.11
N LEU A 90 4.05 -6.15 0.71
CA LEU A 90 2.82 -5.39 0.48
C LEU A 90 1.99 -6.00 -0.66
N VAL A 91 2.60 -6.32 -1.81
CA VAL A 91 1.91 -6.91 -2.97
C VAL A 91 1.35 -8.28 -2.62
N LEU A 92 2.11 -9.11 -1.94
CA LEU A 92 1.66 -10.42 -1.47
C LEU A 92 0.58 -10.30 -0.37
N GLY A 93 0.50 -9.15 0.30
CA GLY A 93 -0.37 -8.95 1.44
C GLY A 93 0.09 -9.74 2.68
N LEU A 94 1.41 -9.89 2.83
CA LEU A 94 2.06 -10.44 4.02
C LEU A 94 2.44 -9.31 4.96
N ALA A 95 2.01 -9.40 6.24
CA ALA A 95 2.15 -8.31 7.20
C ALA A 95 1.71 -6.96 6.60
N GLY A 96 0.60 -6.96 5.87
CA GLY A 96 0.23 -5.91 4.92
C GLY A 96 0.14 -4.52 5.52
N ARG A 97 -0.35 -4.37 6.77
CA ARG A 97 -0.37 -3.08 7.48
C ARG A 97 1.04 -2.62 7.85
N PHE A 98 1.89 -3.53 8.30
CA PHE A 98 3.28 -3.23 8.65
C PHE A 98 4.06 -2.80 7.40
N SER A 99 3.92 -3.53 6.30
CA SER A 99 4.57 -3.21 5.03
C SER A 99 4.13 -1.85 4.48
N ALA A 100 2.83 -1.54 4.55
CA ALA A 100 2.29 -0.25 4.15
C ALA A 100 2.82 0.90 5.02
N LEU A 101 2.86 0.70 6.35
CA LEU A 101 3.42 1.69 7.28
C LEU A 101 4.92 1.88 7.06
N GLY A 102 5.67 0.80 6.87
CA GLY A 102 7.10 0.86 6.59
C GLY A 102 7.40 1.65 5.31
N LEU A 103 6.68 1.38 4.22
CA LEU A 103 6.81 2.16 2.98
C LEU A 103 6.35 3.61 3.14
N PHE A 104 5.34 3.88 3.96
CA PHE A 104 4.93 5.24 4.30
C PHE A 104 6.07 6.00 4.98
N VAL A 105 6.77 5.38 5.93
CA VAL A 105 7.94 5.98 6.59
C VAL A 105 9.07 6.20 5.59
N VAL A 106 9.40 5.23 4.74
CA VAL A 106 10.41 5.38 3.67
C VAL A 106 10.05 6.55 2.77
N ASN A 107 8.80 6.65 2.34
CA ASN A 107 8.28 7.76 1.53
C ASN A 107 8.42 9.12 2.22
N ALA A 108 8.03 9.20 3.50
CA ALA A 108 8.14 10.44 4.28
C ALA A 108 9.60 10.85 4.48
N VAL A 109 10.48 9.90 4.82
CA VAL A 109 11.92 10.15 4.98
C VAL A 109 12.52 10.66 3.66
N ALA A 110 12.15 10.08 2.51
CA ALA A 110 12.62 10.55 1.21
C ALA A 110 12.26 12.03 0.99
N VAL A 111 11.03 12.44 1.31
CA VAL A 111 10.59 13.85 1.15
C VAL A 111 11.31 14.79 2.09
N ILE A 112 11.41 14.45 3.38
CA ILE A 112 12.00 15.36 4.39
C ILE A 112 13.53 15.42 4.33
N SER A 113 14.18 14.45 3.68
CA SER A 113 15.64 14.36 3.57
C SER A 113 16.18 15.13 2.37
N LEU A 114 15.37 15.39 1.35
CA LEU A 114 15.77 16.21 0.20
C LEU A 114 15.80 17.69 0.58
N SER A 115 16.89 18.39 0.25
CA SER A 115 17.01 19.84 0.44
C SER A 115 16.04 20.61 -0.47
N GLU A 116 15.84 20.10 -1.68
CA GLU A 116 14.89 20.63 -2.66
C GLU A 116 14.15 19.49 -3.35
N ILE A 117 12.84 19.61 -3.49
CA ILE A 117 12.01 18.65 -4.23
C ILE A 117 11.16 19.38 -5.25
N ALA A 118 11.19 18.91 -6.50
CA ALA A 118 10.35 19.48 -7.55
C ALA A 118 8.86 19.32 -7.21
N PRO A 119 7.99 20.32 -7.46
CA PRO A 119 6.56 20.26 -7.11
C PRO A 119 5.84 19.04 -7.64
N ALA A 120 6.15 18.58 -8.86
CA ALA A 120 5.57 17.38 -9.44
C ALA A 120 5.98 16.09 -8.68
N ALA A 121 7.25 15.99 -8.26
CA ALA A 121 7.74 14.88 -7.46
C ALA A 121 7.09 14.88 -6.07
N LEU A 122 6.96 16.03 -5.44
CA LEU A 122 6.28 16.16 -4.15
C LEU A 122 4.82 15.69 -4.22
N GLN A 123 4.09 16.07 -5.28
CA GLN A 123 2.71 15.60 -5.48
C GLN A 123 2.63 14.08 -5.63
N GLN A 124 3.59 13.46 -6.32
CA GLN A 124 3.66 11.99 -6.42
C GLN A 124 3.88 11.34 -5.05
N HIS A 125 4.82 11.86 -4.26
CA HIS A 125 5.06 11.37 -2.90
C HIS A 125 3.84 11.53 -1.98
N ILE A 126 3.11 12.64 -2.08
CA ILE A 126 1.84 12.85 -1.35
C ILE A 126 0.81 11.80 -1.78
N PHE A 127 0.66 11.54 -3.06
CA PHE A 127 -0.28 10.55 -3.58
C PHE A 127 0.07 9.13 -3.11
N TRP A 128 1.34 8.72 -3.21
CA TRP A 128 1.79 7.43 -2.69
C TRP A 128 1.62 7.33 -1.18
N GLY A 129 1.93 8.39 -0.45
CA GLY A 129 1.72 8.48 0.99
C GLY A 129 0.26 8.29 1.38
N ALA A 130 -0.68 8.92 0.67
CA ALA A 130 -2.11 8.76 0.90
C ALA A 130 -2.59 7.32 0.65
N LEU A 131 -2.12 6.67 -0.44
CA LEU A 131 -2.42 5.27 -0.71
C LEU A 131 -1.87 4.34 0.39
N LEU A 132 -0.63 4.56 0.81
CA LEU A 132 0.02 3.78 1.86
C LEU A 132 -0.66 3.97 3.21
N ALA A 133 -1.04 5.18 3.57
CA ALA A 133 -1.83 5.48 4.78
C ALA A 133 -3.19 4.76 4.73
N GLY A 134 -3.89 4.81 3.60
CA GLY A 134 -5.12 4.06 3.40
C GLY A 134 -4.93 2.55 3.59
N LEU A 135 -3.89 1.97 3.00
CA LEU A 135 -3.57 0.55 3.15
C LEU A 135 -3.17 0.17 4.59
N ALA A 136 -2.48 1.05 5.32
CA ALA A 136 -2.12 0.84 6.72
C ALA A 136 -3.36 0.87 7.64
N ILE A 137 -4.28 1.79 7.41
CA ILE A 137 -5.51 1.96 8.22
C ILE A 137 -6.51 0.85 7.92
N TYR A 138 -6.88 0.67 6.66
CA TYR A 138 -7.93 -0.28 6.24
C TYR A 138 -7.42 -1.70 6.06
N GLY A 139 -6.11 -1.88 5.95
CA GLY A 139 -5.45 -3.17 5.74
C GLY A 139 -5.35 -3.57 4.26
N PRO A 140 -4.67 -4.72 3.98
CA PRO A 140 -4.35 -5.16 2.63
C PRO A 140 -5.57 -5.69 1.84
N GLY A 141 -6.76 -5.72 2.45
CA GLY A 141 -7.97 -6.18 1.83
C GLY A 141 -8.18 -7.71 1.92
N ARG A 142 -9.31 -8.17 1.35
CA ARG A 142 -9.70 -9.59 1.42
C ARG A 142 -8.79 -10.51 0.59
N TRP A 143 -8.13 -9.99 -0.44
CA TRP A 143 -7.21 -10.72 -1.31
C TRP A 143 -5.76 -10.54 -0.84
N SER A 144 -5.48 -11.01 0.38
CA SER A 144 -4.16 -10.96 1.01
C SER A 144 -3.80 -12.32 1.59
N LEU A 145 -2.51 -12.65 1.57
CA LEU A 145 -2.00 -13.89 2.16
C LEU A 145 -2.19 -13.91 3.68
N ASP A 146 -2.11 -12.75 4.35
CA ASP A 146 -2.39 -12.64 5.78
C ASP A 146 -3.74 -13.24 6.15
N ARG A 147 -4.77 -12.97 5.33
CA ARG A 147 -6.12 -13.47 5.59
C ARG A 147 -6.23 -14.99 5.39
N TRP A 148 -5.42 -15.55 4.51
CA TRP A 148 -5.39 -16.98 4.25
C TRP A 148 -4.56 -17.75 5.28
N LEU A 149 -3.50 -17.11 5.81
CA LEU A 149 -2.58 -17.70 6.79
C LEU A 149 -3.09 -17.55 8.23
N ALA A 150 -3.76 -16.43 8.58
CA ALA A 150 -4.23 -16.16 9.94
C ALA A 150 -5.03 -17.32 10.58
N PRO A 151 -5.98 -17.99 9.90
CA PRO A 151 -6.71 -19.11 10.49
C PRO A 151 -5.84 -20.34 10.76
N ARG A 152 -4.70 -20.47 10.08
CA ARG A 152 -3.79 -21.61 10.23
C ARG A 152 -2.83 -21.43 11.40
N ILE A 153 -2.41 -20.17 11.63
CA ILE A 153 -1.48 -19.83 12.74
C ILE A 153 -2.21 -19.85 14.08
N LEU A 154 -3.49 -19.48 14.13
CA LEU A 154 -4.28 -19.44 15.37
C LEU A 154 -4.88 -20.82 15.78
N ARG A 155 -4.73 -21.84 14.98
CA ARG A 155 -5.24 -23.21 15.23
C ARG A 155 -4.13 -24.22 15.57
N GLY A 156 -2.86 -23.84 15.57
CA GLY A 156 -1.70 -24.63 16.00
C GLY A 156 -1.23 -24.15 17.36
#